data_a4093075e8b141d5056c80eea56530ee
#
_entry.id   a4093075e8b141d5056c80eea56530ee
#
_cell.length_a   1.000
_cell.length_b   1.000
_cell.length_c   1.000
_cell.angle_alpha   90.00
_cell.angle_beta   90.00
_cell.angle_gamma   90.00
#
_symmetry.space_group_name_H-M   'P 1'
#
loop_
_entity.id
_entity.type
_entity.pdbx_description
1 polymer ?
#
loop_
_entity_poly.entity_id
_entity_poly.type
_entity_poly.pdbx_seq_one_letter_code
_entity_poly.pdbx_strand_id
1 'polypeptide(L)'
;MIKKMKKLGILALAVISITSCQKESFTPTASEGNYKNGYFVTNEGNFGTGNGSISFISNEGDVENDVFSQINSFQLGDVVQSMSIINEKAYIVVNGSAKIEVASDDSLHYITTINGFSGPRNMLQVSTNKAYVTDWFSNKVQVINLDNNEIISSIDCGQGPESLCINDNLVYVCNIGGYSVDSTISIIDVDSDMLINTLTVGDKPSGVVIDVNNDIWVLSSGATYFDANWNIESETQGKLVKISNGDIVSSFAFELGNHPKGLMINESRDILYFSNGKIMEVCNQCDAIYSFNINDTELPSTPIINRSFYKTAIDNNYIYGSDAVDYIQNGWSYQYNQIGILIDSMRVGIIPGGYCFN
;
A
#
# COMPACT_ATOMS: atom_id res chain seq x y z
N MET A 1 -10.70 98.72 12.99
CA MET A 1 -11.18 97.90 14.09
C MET A 1 -11.57 96.53 13.53
N ILE A 2 -10.70 95.55 13.58
CA ILE A 2 -10.89 94.26 12.94
C ILE A 2 -10.97 93.22 14.05
N LYS A 3 -12.16 92.54 14.20
CA LYS A 3 -12.39 91.46 15.16
C LYS A 3 -11.79 90.21 14.62
N LYS A 4 -10.89 89.61 15.39
CA LYS A 4 -10.34 88.24 15.17
C LYS A 4 -11.39 87.21 15.59
N MET A 5 -11.84 86.37 14.64
CA MET A 5 -12.58 85.15 14.91
C MET A 5 -11.59 84.01 15.13
N LYS A 6 -11.64 83.37 16.30
CA LYS A 6 -10.92 82.13 16.59
C LYS A 6 -11.70 80.97 16.01
N LYS A 7 -11.08 80.22 15.12
CA LYS A 7 -11.60 78.94 14.65
C LYS A 7 -11.21 77.87 15.68
N LEU A 8 -12.20 77.18 16.24
CA LEU A 8 -12.06 76.04 17.11
C LEU A 8 -11.98 74.79 16.20
N GLY A 9 -10.83 74.20 16.14
CA GLY A 9 -10.65 72.92 15.42
C GLY A 9 -11.06 71.74 16.30
N ILE A 10 -12.09 70.99 15.87
CA ILE A 10 -12.49 69.73 16.50
C ILE A 10 -11.62 68.66 15.90
N LEU A 11 -10.76 68.05 16.75
CA LEU A 11 -9.93 66.92 16.41
C LEU A 11 -10.79 65.68 16.62
N ALA A 12 -11.29 65.06 15.55
CA ALA A 12 -11.97 63.74 15.63
C ALA A 12 -10.93 62.62 15.74
N LEU A 13 -10.84 62.03 16.92
CA LEU A 13 -10.00 60.85 17.16
C LEU A 13 -10.73 59.61 16.59
N ALA A 14 -10.29 59.13 15.43
CA ALA A 14 -10.76 57.85 14.89
C ALA A 14 -10.10 56.72 15.66
N VAL A 15 -10.85 56.01 16.51
CA VAL A 15 -10.44 54.78 17.14
C VAL A 15 -10.56 53.64 16.11
N ILE A 16 -9.45 53.23 15.52
CA ILE A 16 -9.39 52.01 14.69
C ILE A 16 -9.33 50.83 15.63
N SER A 17 -10.46 50.17 15.81
CA SER A 17 -10.51 48.85 16.46
C SER A 17 -9.92 47.80 15.52
N ILE A 18 -8.67 47.40 15.78
CA ILE A 18 -8.04 46.25 15.13
C ILE A 18 -8.69 45.03 15.77
N THR A 19 -9.71 44.44 15.13
CA THR A 19 -10.13 43.09 15.42
C THR A 19 -9.05 42.13 14.90
N SER A 20 -8.15 41.76 15.80
CA SER A 20 -7.24 40.62 15.56
C SER A 20 -8.09 39.39 15.38
N CYS A 21 -8.18 38.88 14.15
CA CYS A 21 -8.57 37.48 13.93
C CYS A 21 -7.55 36.62 14.65
N GLN A 22 -7.86 36.17 15.86
CA GLN A 22 -7.18 35.03 16.43
C GLN A 22 -7.51 33.86 15.50
N LYS A 23 -6.50 33.38 14.76
CA LYS A 23 -6.51 32.04 14.21
C LYS A 23 -6.65 31.12 15.43
N GLU A 24 -7.84 30.57 15.63
CA GLU A 24 -7.99 29.44 16.54
C GLU A 24 -7.03 28.37 15.99
N SER A 25 -5.94 28.14 16.72
CA SER A 25 -5.12 26.97 16.54
C SER A 25 -6.02 25.81 16.96
N PHE A 26 -6.61 25.15 15.98
CA PHE A 26 -7.21 23.85 16.20
C PHE A 26 -6.04 22.93 16.61
N THR A 27 -5.83 22.76 17.90
CA THR A 27 -5.14 21.61 18.44
C THR A 27 -6.17 20.49 18.33
N PRO A 28 -5.98 19.50 17.47
CA PRO A 28 -6.80 18.31 17.53
C PRO A 28 -6.60 17.73 18.93
N THR A 29 -7.61 17.73 19.76
CA THR A 29 -7.67 16.80 20.88
C THR A 29 -7.59 15.43 20.20
N ALA A 30 -6.50 14.69 20.45
CA ALA A 30 -6.44 13.29 20.08
C ALA A 30 -7.74 12.66 20.59
N SER A 31 -8.62 12.28 19.67
CA SER A 31 -9.79 11.52 20.02
C SER A 31 -9.26 10.26 20.73
N GLU A 32 -9.85 9.84 21.82
CA GLU A 32 -9.63 8.48 22.31
C GLU A 32 -10.10 7.59 21.16
N GLY A 33 -9.15 7.16 20.29
CA GLY A 33 -9.41 6.71 18.96
C GLY A 33 -10.33 5.50 18.96
N ASN A 34 -11.39 5.58 18.18
CA ASN A 34 -12.15 4.41 17.77
C ASN A 34 -11.98 4.27 16.26
N TYR A 35 -10.93 3.58 15.85
CA TYR A 35 -10.56 3.39 14.44
C TYR A 35 -11.22 2.17 13.79
N LYS A 36 -12.37 1.68 14.34
CA LYS A 36 -13.07 0.49 13.81
C LYS A 36 -14.00 0.76 12.62
N ASN A 37 -14.35 2.01 12.36
CA ASN A 37 -15.31 2.37 11.31
C ASN A 37 -14.61 3.16 10.20
N GLY A 38 -13.74 2.51 9.43
CA GLY A 38 -12.99 3.14 8.38
C GLY A 38 -11.83 2.27 7.90
N TYR A 39 -10.82 2.91 7.34
CA TYR A 39 -9.63 2.22 6.86
C TYR A 39 -8.38 3.05 7.09
N PHE A 40 -7.25 2.36 7.11
CA PHE A 40 -5.94 2.99 7.26
C PHE A 40 -5.23 3.09 5.93
N VAL A 41 -4.47 4.17 5.77
CA VAL A 41 -3.50 4.35 4.70
C VAL A 41 -2.11 4.41 5.32
N THR A 42 -1.22 3.48 4.94
CA THR A 42 0.18 3.54 5.32
C THR A 42 0.89 4.54 4.41
N ASN A 43 1.64 5.45 5.00
CA ASN A 43 2.41 6.46 4.29
C ASN A 43 3.90 6.14 4.49
N GLU A 44 4.61 5.82 3.41
CA GLU A 44 6.01 5.40 3.49
C GLU A 44 6.90 6.49 4.09
N GLY A 45 6.57 7.76 3.83
CA GLY A 45 7.43 8.87 4.15
C GLY A 45 8.63 8.96 3.21
N ASN A 46 9.51 9.92 3.44
CA ASN A 46 10.73 10.09 2.64
C ASN A 46 11.81 9.14 3.14
N PHE A 47 12.37 8.34 2.25
CA PHE A 47 13.42 7.38 2.57
C PHE A 47 14.59 8.02 3.33
N GLY A 48 14.98 7.40 4.44
CA GLY A 48 16.07 7.86 5.29
C GLY A 48 15.72 8.98 6.26
N THR A 49 14.44 9.43 6.32
CA THR A 49 14.02 10.53 7.22
C THR A 49 13.27 10.05 8.46
N GLY A 50 12.78 8.82 8.46
CA GLY A 50 12.04 8.26 9.59
C GLY A 50 10.65 8.88 9.80
N ASN A 51 10.06 9.51 8.79
CA ASN A 51 8.77 10.20 8.84
C ASN A 51 7.61 9.40 8.24
N GLY A 52 7.75 8.07 8.18
CA GLY A 52 6.64 7.19 7.82
C GLY A 52 5.50 7.30 8.83
N SER A 53 4.26 7.23 8.34
CA SER A 53 3.08 7.50 9.17
C SER A 53 1.88 6.66 8.77
N ILE A 54 0.78 6.79 9.52
CA ILE A 54 -0.53 6.21 9.19
C ILE A 54 -1.56 7.31 9.20
N SER A 55 -2.39 7.33 8.15
CA SER A 55 -3.63 8.11 8.10
C SER A 55 -4.82 7.18 8.33
N PHE A 56 -5.83 7.64 9.05
CA PHE A 56 -7.13 6.99 9.17
C PHE A 56 -8.17 7.78 8.39
N ILE A 57 -9.04 7.09 7.69
CA ILE A 57 -10.18 7.65 6.97
C ILE A 57 -11.43 6.96 7.46
N SER A 58 -12.33 7.73 8.07
CA SER A 58 -13.60 7.20 8.58
C SER A 58 -14.57 6.88 7.43
N ASN A 59 -15.59 6.07 7.73
CA ASN A 59 -16.67 5.80 6.76
C ASN A 59 -17.48 7.04 6.37
N GLU A 60 -17.42 8.10 7.19
CA GLU A 60 -18.02 9.42 6.93
C GLU A 60 -17.13 10.32 6.05
N GLY A 61 -15.87 9.90 5.77
CA GLY A 61 -14.90 10.64 4.96
C GLY A 61 -14.00 11.59 5.75
N ASP A 62 -14.05 11.57 7.09
CA ASP A 62 -13.14 12.35 7.93
C ASP A 62 -11.73 11.75 7.88
N VAL A 63 -10.70 12.60 7.78
CA VAL A 63 -9.31 12.18 7.66
C VAL A 63 -8.51 12.63 8.88
N GLU A 64 -7.88 11.68 9.54
CA GLU A 64 -6.90 11.92 10.59
C GLU A 64 -5.52 11.44 10.11
N ASN A 65 -4.55 12.35 10.00
CA ASN A 65 -3.18 12.02 9.61
C ASN A 65 -2.30 11.81 10.84
N ASP A 66 -1.22 11.04 10.70
CA ASP A 66 -0.23 10.83 11.76
C ASP A 66 -0.79 10.17 13.04
N VAL A 67 -1.87 9.40 12.91
CA VAL A 67 -2.64 8.88 14.06
C VAL A 67 -1.78 8.10 15.06
N PHE A 68 -0.84 7.27 14.59
CA PHE A 68 0.00 6.49 15.51
C PHE A 68 0.91 7.38 16.37
N SER A 69 1.59 8.35 15.78
CA SER A 69 2.52 9.21 16.52
C SER A 69 1.82 10.18 17.45
N GLN A 70 0.61 10.62 17.09
CA GLN A 70 -0.22 11.46 17.96
C GLN A 70 -0.63 10.72 19.24
N ILE A 71 -0.98 9.43 19.14
CA ILE A 71 -1.41 8.59 20.27
C ILE A 71 -0.22 8.18 21.14
N ASN A 72 0.89 7.75 20.51
CA ASN A 72 1.99 7.11 21.22
C ASN A 72 3.15 8.05 21.54
N SER A 73 3.16 9.29 21.04
CA SER A 73 4.22 10.30 21.27
C SER A 73 5.60 9.89 20.72
N PHE A 74 5.65 8.96 19.76
CA PHE A 74 6.87 8.61 19.03
C PHE A 74 6.53 8.21 17.58
N GLN A 75 7.52 8.31 16.68
CA GLN A 75 7.37 8.03 15.25
C GLN A 75 7.49 6.53 14.95
N LEU A 76 6.77 6.04 13.94
CA LEU A 76 6.87 4.67 13.45
C LEU A 76 8.28 4.35 12.93
N GLY A 77 8.86 5.24 12.14
CA GLY A 77 10.18 5.07 11.55
C GLY A 77 10.20 5.31 10.04
N ASP A 78 11.14 4.65 9.36
CA ASP A 78 11.39 4.84 7.94
C ASP A 78 10.67 3.79 7.10
N VAL A 79 9.97 4.21 6.07
CA VAL A 79 9.18 3.41 5.12
C VAL A 79 8.14 2.51 5.81
N VAL A 80 6.98 3.09 6.14
CA VAL A 80 5.80 2.32 6.60
C VAL A 80 5.18 1.63 5.40
N GLN A 81 5.52 0.35 5.22
CA GLN A 81 5.28 -0.43 4.01
C GLN A 81 3.87 -0.98 3.90
N SER A 82 3.38 -1.56 4.97
CA SER A 82 2.08 -2.23 5.01
C SER A 82 1.54 -2.30 6.44
N MET A 83 0.27 -2.64 6.56
CA MET A 83 -0.41 -2.85 7.83
C MET A 83 -1.39 -4.00 7.69
N SER A 84 -1.51 -4.83 8.72
CA SER A 84 -2.50 -5.91 8.81
C SER A 84 -3.18 -5.90 10.16
N ILE A 85 -4.50 -6.11 10.19
CA ILE A 85 -5.27 -6.33 11.42
C ILE A 85 -5.39 -7.83 11.64
N ILE A 86 -4.88 -8.33 12.76
CA ILE A 86 -4.88 -9.76 13.10
C ILE A 86 -5.17 -9.91 14.59
N ASN A 87 -6.20 -10.66 14.96
CA ASN A 87 -6.56 -10.95 16.35
C ASN A 87 -6.62 -9.68 17.24
N GLU A 88 -7.37 -8.67 16.80
CA GLU A 88 -7.56 -7.37 17.49
C GLU A 88 -6.25 -6.58 17.69
N LYS A 89 -5.24 -6.84 16.86
CA LYS A 89 -3.97 -6.10 16.85
C LYS A 89 -3.66 -5.59 15.44
N ALA A 90 -3.13 -4.39 15.38
CA ALA A 90 -2.57 -3.77 14.21
C ALA A 90 -1.07 -4.09 14.12
N TYR A 91 -0.64 -4.79 13.09
CA TYR A 91 0.77 -5.07 12.78
C TYR A 91 1.23 -4.13 11.67
N ILE A 92 2.05 -3.18 12.04
CA ILE A 92 2.51 -2.10 11.15
C ILE A 92 3.94 -2.43 10.72
N VAL A 93 4.11 -2.78 9.45
CA VAL A 93 5.41 -3.16 8.88
C VAL A 93 6.19 -1.91 8.51
N VAL A 94 7.33 -1.70 9.16
CA VAL A 94 8.22 -0.55 8.96
C VAL A 94 9.50 -1.03 8.28
N ASN A 95 9.46 -1.08 6.95
CA ASN A 95 10.49 -1.70 6.11
C ASN A 95 11.89 -1.10 6.31
N GLY A 96 12.01 0.23 6.16
CA GLY A 96 13.29 0.93 6.27
C GLY A 96 13.88 0.92 7.69
N SER A 97 13.05 0.67 8.72
CA SER A 97 13.48 0.48 10.11
C SER A 97 13.62 -0.99 10.52
N ALA A 98 13.41 -1.93 9.60
CA ALA A 98 13.57 -3.37 9.78
C ALA A 98 12.82 -3.95 11.00
N LYS A 99 11.57 -3.51 11.20
CA LYS A 99 10.74 -3.88 12.36
C LYS A 99 9.25 -3.94 12.02
N ILE A 100 8.46 -4.50 12.93
CA ILE A 100 7.00 -4.40 12.93
C ILE A 100 6.57 -3.79 14.26
N GLU A 101 5.83 -2.69 14.23
CA GLU A 101 5.17 -2.15 15.41
C GLU A 101 3.82 -2.84 15.59
N VAL A 102 3.53 -3.25 16.80
CA VAL A 102 2.27 -3.89 17.18
C VAL A 102 1.49 -2.93 18.06
N ALA A 103 0.26 -2.65 17.69
CA ALA A 103 -0.66 -1.78 18.43
C ALA A 103 -2.04 -2.43 18.56
N SER A 104 -2.93 -1.87 19.37
CA SER A 104 -4.34 -2.27 19.36
C SER A 104 -5.01 -1.82 18.05
N ASP A 105 -5.95 -2.60 17.52
CA ASP A 105 -6.62 -2.29 16.25
C ASP A 105 -7.62 -1.13 16.36
N ASP A 106 -8.20 -0.95 17.54
CA ASP A 106 -9.26 0.02 17.80
C ASP A 106 -8.75 1.42 18.15
N SER A 107 -7.60 1.52 18.81
CA SER A 107 -7.09 2.78 19.37
C SER A 107 -5.65 3.09 19.00
N LEU A 108 -4.96 2.18 18.29
CA LEU A 108 -3.55 2.25 17.90
C LEU A 108 -2.57 2.49 19.08
N HIS A 109 -2.98 2.18 20.32
CA HIS A 109 -2.05 2.17 21.45
C HIS A 109 -0.97 1.11 21.24
N TYR A 110 0.28 1.52 21.34
CA TYR A 110 1.45 0.66 21.22
C TYR A 110 1.43 -0.50 22.23
N ILE A 111 1.72 -1.69 21.76
CA ILE A 111 1.82 -2.91 22.55
C ILE A 111 3.27 -3.38 22.64
N THR A 112 3.92 -3.60 21.50
CA THR A 112 5.29 -4.11 21.42
C THR A 112 5.89 -3.87 20.03
N THR A 113 7.19 -4.16 19.88
CA THR A 113 7.90 -4.13 18.60
C THR A 113 8.51 -5.49 18.32
N ILE A 114 8.28 -6.04 17.15
CA ILE A 114 8.95 -7.24 16.65
C ILE A 114 10.18 -6.79 15.87
N ASN A 115 11.35 -7.21 16.31
CA ASN A 115 12.65 -6.91 15.70
C ASN A 115 13.25 -8.19 15.07
N GLY A 116 14.33 -8.04 14.28
CA GLY A 116 15.08 -9.16 13.71
C GLY A 116 14.83 -9.39 12.22
N PHE A 117 14.14 -8.45 11.56
CA PHE A 117 13.99 -8.43 10.11
C PHE A 117 15.19 -7.76 9.42
N SER A 118 15.30 -7.95 8.11
CA SER A 118 16.26 -7.25 7.25
C SER A 118 15.57 -6.22 6.34
N GLY A 119 14.35 -6.51 5.88
CA GLY A 119 13.53 -5.64 5.06
C GLY A 119 12.11 -6.22 4.93
N PRO A 120 11.29 -6.17 6.01
CA PRO A 120 9.96 -6.77 6.03
C PRO A 120 9.01 -6.04 5.07
N ARG A 121 8.14 -6.81 4.38
CA ARG A 121 7.25 -6.26 3.34
C ARG A 121 5.78 -6.42 3.67
N ASN A 122 5.28 -7.62 3.71
CA ASN A 122 3.87 -7.93 3.92
C ASN A 122 3.71 -9.02 4.98
N MET A 123 2.66 -8.91 5.79
CA MET A 123 2.32 -9.87 6.83
C MET A 123 0.96 -10.50 6.51
N LEU A 124 0.89 -11.83 6.64
CA LEU A 124 -0.31 -12.64 6.42
C LEU A 124 -0.50 -13.61 7.57
N GLN A 125 -1.70 -13.61 8.17
CA GLN A 125 -2.08 -14.65 9.12
C GLN A 125 -2.26 -15.99 8.38
N VAL A 126 -1.61 -17.06 8.86
CA VAL A 126 -1.70 -18.39 8.26
C VAL A 126 -2.37 -19.41 9.18
N SER A 127 -2.47 -19.14 10.48
CA SER A 127 -3.29 -19.88 11.43
C SER A 127 -3.72 -18.97 12.58
N THR A 128 -4.48 -19.48 13.55
CA THR A 128 -4.96 -18.70 14.69
C THR A 128 -3.83 -18.01 15.45
N ASN A 129 -2.66 -18.64 15.57
CA ASN A 129 -1.53 -18.16 16.36
C ASN A 129 -0.24 -17.99 15.55
N LYS A 130 -0.32 -18.06 14.22
CA LYS A 130 0.86 -17.98 13.35
C LYS A 130 0.62 -17.02 12.18
N ALA A 131 1.63 -16.20 11.87
CA ALA A 131 1.68 -15.37 10.67
C ALA A 131 3.01 -15.51 9.95
N TYR A 132 3.00 -15.22 8.65
CA TYR A 132 4.17 -15.13 7.80
C TYR A 132 4.45 -13.68 7.43
N VAL A 133 5.74 -13.33 7.41
CA VAL A 133 6.21 -12.01 6.97
C VAL A 133 7.25 -12.19 5.90
N THR A 134 7.03 -11.63 4.71
CA THR A 134 8.02 -11.60 3.64
C THR A 134 9.13 -10.62 3.98
N ASP A 135 10.40 -11.02 3.77
CA ASP A 135 11.58 -10.21 4.12
C ASP A 135 12.58 -10.19 2.96
N TRP A 136 12.63 -9.05 2.28
CA TRP A 136 13.33 -8.87 1.01
C TRP A 136 14.82 -9.20 1.06
N PHE A 137 15.53 -8.59 2.02
CA PHE A 137 16.99 -8.65 2.03
C PHE A 137 17.50 -9.96 2.60
N SER A 138 16.69 -10.68 3.36
CA SER A 138 17.03 -12.03 3.80
C SER A 138 16.66 -13.11 2.79
N ASN A 139 15.81 -12.82 1.79
CA ASN A 139 15.21 -13.79 0.87
C ASN A 139 14.46 -14.89 1.61
N LYS A 140 13.71 -14.51 2.64
CA LYS A 140 13.01 -15.43 3.54
C LYS A 140 11.56 -15.00 3.78
N VAL A 141 10.76 -15.95 4.19
CA VAL A 141 9.54 -15.72 4.93
C VAL A 141 9.82 -15.96 6.41
N GLN A 142 9.65 -14.95 7.25
CA GLN A 142 9.77 -15.05 8.70
C GLN A 142 8.47 -15.60 9.28
N VAL A 143 8.56 -16.54 10.21
CA VAL A 143 7.42 -17.15 10.89
C VAL A 143 7.25 -16.47 12.24
N ILE A 144 6.08 -15.87 12.47
CA ILE A 144 5.75 -15.12 13.68
C ILE A 144 4.76 -15.93 14.52
N ASN A 145 5.06 -16.07 15.81
CA ASN A 145 4.09 -16.50 16.81
C ASN A 145 3.29 -15.28 17.28
N LEU A 146 1.97 -15.31 17.05
CA LEU A 146 1.05 -14.20 17.36
C LEU A 146 0.70 -14.10 18.85
N ASP A 147 0.94 -15.15 19.65
CA ASP A 147 0.65 -15.13 21.10
C ASP A 147 1.67 -14.26 21.86
N ASN A 148 2.95 -14.35 21.46
CA ASN A 148 4.05 -13.61 22.11
C ASN A 148 4.69 -12.55 21.21
N ASN A 149 4.29 -12.46 19.92
CA ASN A 149 4.83 -11.53 18.93
C ASN A 149 6.35 -11.70 18.70
N GLU A 150 6.81 -12.93 18.52
CA GLU A 150 8.22 -13.25 18.28
C GLU A 150 8.43 -14.01 16.97
N ILE A 151 9.58 -13.79 16.33
CA ILE A 151 10.04 -14.63 15.22
C ILE A 151 10.47 -15.99 15.79
N ILE A 152 9.83 -17.06 15.35
CA ILE A 152 10.10 -18.42 15.83
C ILE A 152 10.91 -19.27 14.85
N SER A 153 10.83 -18.97 13.56
CA SER A 153 11.59 -19.63 12.50
C SER A 153 11.61 -18.79 11.23
N SER A 154 12.29 -19.27 10.20
CA SER A 154 12.28 -18.67 8.87
C SER A 154 12.32 -19.74 7.78
N ILE A 155 11.73 -19.44 6.62
CA ILE A 155 11.62 -20.32 5.46
C ILE A 155 12.39 -19.67 4.31
N ASP A 156 13.36 -20.37 3.72
CA ASP A 156 14.08 -19.89 2.54
C ASP A 156 13.14 -19.90 1.32
N CYS A 157 13.16 -18.84 0.52
CA CYS A 157 12.38 -18.71 -0.72
C CYS A 157 13.21 -18.04 -1.83
N GLY A 158 12.59 -17.65 -2.95
CA GLY A 158 13.26 -16.91 -4.01
C GLY A 158 13.69 -15.51 -3.60
N GLN A 159 14.31 -14.78 -4.51
CA GLN A 159 14.85 -13.46 -4.20
C GLN A 159 13.74 -12.40 -4.04
N GLY A 160 13.85 -11.59 -2.99
CA GLY A 160 12.96 -10.49 -2.70
C GLY A 160 11.49 -10.91 -2.59
N PRO A 161 11.12 -11.75 -1.60
CA PRO A 161 9.72 -12.14 -1.40
C PRO A 161 8.87 -10.91 -1.06
N GLU A 162 7.72 -10.79 -1.74
CA GLU A 162 6.86 -9.59 -1.69
C GLU A 162 5.42 -9.98 -1.30
N SER A 163 4.52 -10.00 -2.27
CA SER A 163 3.11 -10.36 -2.10
C SER A 163 2.95 -11.83 -1.74
N LEU A 164 1.98 -12.13 -0.89
CA LEU A 164 1.64 -13.51 -0.53
C LEU A 164 0.13 -13.68 -0.32
N CYS A 165 -0.37 -14.88 -0.61
CA CYS A 165 -1.74 -15.28 -0.28
C CYS A 165 -1.78 -16.72 0.22
N ILE A 166 -2.86 -17.07 0.92
CA ILE A 166 -3.08 -18.42 1.43
C ILE A 166 -4.31 -19.05 0.76
N ASN A 167 -4.16 -20.27 0.28
CA ASN A 167 -5.25 -21.12 -0.20
C ASN A 167 -5.19 -22.45 0.55
N ASP A 168 -6.21 -22.71 1.37
CA ASP A 168 -6.22 -23.84 2.31
C ASP A 168 -4.96 -23.83 3.19
N ASN A 169 -4.11 -24.85 3.06
CA ASN A 169 -2.87 -25.01 3.83
C ASN A 169 -1.60 -24.59 3.05
N LEU A 170 -1.75 -23.94 1.91
CA LEU A 170 -0.64 -23.53 1.06
C LEU A 170 -0.54 -22.01 0.95
N VAL A 171 0.65 -21.48 1.22
CA VAL A 171 0.96 -20.08 1.00
C VAL A 171 1.77 -19.91 -0.28
N TYR A 172 1.32 -19.03 -1.15
CA TYR A 172 1.96 -18.67 -2.40
C TYR A 172 2.65 -17.31 -2.23
N VAL A 173 3.97 -17.28 -2.45
CA VAL A 173 4.81 -16.09 -2.23
C VAL A 173 5.43 -15.65 -3.54
N CYS A 174 5.17 -14.45 -3.99
CA CYS A 174 5.82 -13.83 -5.15
C CYS A 174 7.27 -13.43 -4.82
N ASN A 175 8.23 -13.90 -5.60
CA ASN A 175 9.63 -13.50 -5.49
C ASN A 175 9.94 -12.47 -6.56
N ILE A 176 9.91 -11.18 -6.20
CA ILE A 176 10.02 -10.06 -7.17
C ILE A 176 11.47 -9.77 -7.57
N GLY A 177 12.45 -10.35 -6.87
CA GLY A 177 13.87 -10.15 -7.12
C GLY A 177 14.52 -9.02 -6.32
N GLY A 178 13.75 -8.21 -5.59
CA GLY A 178 14.30 -7.03 -4.89
C GLY A 178 14.96 -6.05 -5.88
N TYR A 179 16.26 -5.79 -5.69
CA TYR A 179 17.06 -4.99 -6.65
C TYR A 179 17.56 -5.79 -7.86
N SER A 180 17.28 -7.10 -7.90
CA SER A 180 17.57 -8.00 -9.01
C SER A 180 16.28 -8.38 -9.74
N VAL A 181 16.29 -9.49 -10.46
CA VAL A 181 15.12 -10.08 -11.11
C VAL A 181 14.99 -11.52 -10.65
N ASP A 182 13.81 -11.87 -10.16
CA ASP A 182 13.37 -13.25 -9.98
C ASP A 182 12.10 -13.46 -10.81
N SER A 183 11.80 -14.70 -11.15
CA SER A 183 10.66 -15.04 -12.02
C SER A 183 9.75 -16.10 -11.40
N THR A 184 9.90 -16.31 -10.08
CA THR A 184 9.29 -17.45 -9.41
C THR A 184 8.26 -17.06 -8.36
N ILE A 185 7.37 -18.01 -8.05
CA ILE A 185 6.62 -18.05 -6.80
C ILE A 185 7.07 -19.24 -5.97
N SER A 186 7.16 -19.05 -4.67
CA SER A 186 7.42 -20.11 -3.69
C SER A 186 6.09 -20.60 -3.14
N ILE A 187 5.93 -21.93 -3.00
CA ILE A 187 4.74 -22.57 -2.41
C ILE A 187 5.17 -23.20 -1.09
N ILE A 188 4.60 -22.75 0.00
CA ILE A 188 4.94 -23.14 1.36
C ILE A 188 3.76 -23.89 1.97
N ASP A 189 4.03 -25.03 2.58
CA ASP A 189 3.07 -25.79 3.39
C ASP A 189 3.06 -25.21 4.82
N VAL A 190 1.87 -24.81 5.28
CA VAL A 190 1.68 -24.12 6.57
C VAL A 190 1.87 -25.04 7.77
N ASP A 191 1.57 -26.34 7.64
CA ASP A 191 1.69 -27.27 8.76
C ASP A 191 3.15 -27.60 9.08
N SER A 192 3.98 -27.72 8.05
CA SER A 192 5.40 -28.04 8.20
C SER A 192 6.33 -26.83 8.22
N ASP A 193 5.85 -25.64 7.84
CA ASP A 193 6.66 -24.44 7.58
C ASP A 193 7.80 -24.71 6.58
N MET A 194 7.51 -25.46 5.50
CA MET A 194 8.50 -25.84 4.50
C MET A 194 8.12 -25.35 3.10
N LEU A 195 9.12 -24.90 2.35
CA LEU A 195 9.00 -24.72 0.90
C LEU A 195 8.83 -26.10 0.25
N ILE A 196 7.69 -26.34 -0.42
CA ILE A 196 7.38 -27.63 -1.05
C ILE A 196 7.47 -27.59 -2.57
N ASN A 197 7.36 -26.39 -3.19
CA ASN A 197 7.47 -26.24 -4.63
C ASN A 197 7.84 -24.80 -5.00
N THR A 198 8.34 -24.63 -6.24
CA THR A 198 8.64 -23.32 -6.85
C THR A 198 8.22 -23.38 -8.33
N LEU A 199 7.44 -22.38 -8.78
CA LEU A 199 6.97 -22.28 -10.16
C LEU A 199 7.51 -21.02 -10.82
N THR A 200 7.91 -21.12 -12.09
CA THR A 200 8.32 -19.97 -12.90
C THR A 200 7.08 -19.35 -13.56
N VAL A 201 6.76 -18.10 -13.24
CA VAL A 201 5.53 -17.42 -13.66
C VAL A 201 5.76 -16.18 -14.53
N GLY A 202 6.99 -15.77 -14.72
CA GLY A 202 7.42 -14.58 -15.44
C GLY A 202 8.16 -13.61 -14.54
N ASP A 203 8.97 -12.73 -15.13
CA ASP A 203 9.87 -11.85 -14.39
C ASP A 203 9.12 -10.84 -13.52
N LYS A 204 9.63 -10.65 -12.30
CA LYS A 204 9.11 -9.75 -11.28
C LYS A 204 7.64 -10.01 -10.94
N PRO A 205 7.28 -11.21 -10.45
CA PRO A 205 5.93 -11.46 -9.94
C PRO A 205 5.65 -10.54 -8.74
N SER A 206 4.63 -9.69 -8.86
CA SER A 206 4.37 -8.59 -7.93
C SER A 206 3.03 -8.69 -7.21
N GLY A 207 2.12 -9.54 -7.70
CA GLY A 207 0.79 -9.71 -7.12
C GLY A 207 0.30 -11.14 -7.24
N VAL A 208 -0.39 -11.63 -6.22
CA VAL A 208 -1.01 -12.95 -6.18
C VAL A 208 -2.37 -12.87 -5.49
N VAL A 209 -3.40 -13.45 -6.11
CA VAL A 209 -4.77 -13.52 -5.57
C VAL A 209 -5.41 -14.88 -5.86
N ILE A 210 -6.53 -15.18 -5.19
CA ILE A 210 -7.26 -16.44 -5.30
C ILE A 210 -8.66 -16.17 -5.82
N ASP A 211 -9.06 -16.85 -6.90
CA ASP A 211 -10.39 -16.71 -7.47
C ASP A 211 -11.46 -17.58 -6.75
N VAL A 212 -12.70 -17.45 -7.18
CA VAL A 212 -13.85 -18.20 -6.61
C VAL A 212 -13.73 -19.72 -6.82
N ASN A 213 -12.92 -20.18 -7.77
CA ASN A 213 -12.67 -21.59 -8.04
C ASN A 213 -11.48 -22.13 -7.24
N ASN A 214 -10.87 -21.31 -6.39
CA ASN A 214 -9.62 -21.57 -5.68
C ASN A 214 -8.40 -21.71 -6.61
N ASP A 215 -8.46 -21.18 -7.83
CA ASP A 215 -7.30 -21.04 -8.70
C ASP A 215 -6.48 -19.80 -8.29
N ILE A 216 -5.17 -19.90 -8.44
CA ILE A 216 -4.23 -18.83 -8.08
C ILE A 216 -3.91 -18.02 -9.32
N TRP A 217 -4.07 -16.69 -9.22
CA TRP A 217 -3.68 -15.76 -10.25
C TRP A 217 -2.43 -14.98 -9.83
N VAL A 218 -1.42 -14.98 -10.70
CA VAL A 218 -0.15 -14.27 -10.46
C VAL A 218 0.07 -13.24 -11.55
N LEU A 219 0.37 -12.03 -11.16
CA LEU A 219 0.75 -10.94 -12.05
C LEU A 219 2.27 -10.70 -11.94
N SER A 220 2.96 -10.87 -13.07
CA SER A 220 4.38 -10.55 -13.23
C SER A 220 4.53 -9.29 -14.05
N SER A 221 5.33 -8.33 -13.56
CA SER A 221 5.47 -7.02 -14.20
C SER A 221 6.35 -7.05 -15.45
N GLY A 222 7.17 -8.11 -15.64
CA GLY A 222 8.27 -8.07 -16.58
C GLY A 222 9.45 -7.26 -16.02
N ALA A 223 10.59 -7.33 -16.69
CA ALA A 223 11.81 -6.65 -16.29
C ALA A 223 12.31 -5.75 -17.41
N THR A 224 12.89 -4.60 -17.05
CA THR A 224 13.60 -3.69 -17.93
C THR A 224 15.08 -3.72 -17.57
N TYR A 225 15.96 -3.93 -18.54
CA TYR A 225 17.39 -3.91 -18.38
C TYR A 225 17.96 -2.64 -19.04
N PHE A 226 18.85 -1.96 -18.34
CA PHE A 226 19.43 -0.70 -18.78
C PHE A 226 20.94 -0.88 -19.07
N ASP A 227 21.41 -0.18 -20.10
CA ASP A 227 22.84 -0.04 -20.36
C ASP A 227 23.49 0.93 -19.33
N ALA A 228 24.82 1.09 -19.42
CA ALA A 228 25.58 1.99 -18.56
C ALA A 228 25.19 3.49 -18.69
N ASN A 229 24.45 3.86 -19.72
CA ASN A 229 23.96 5.22 -19.98
C ASN A 229 22.47 5.39 -19.64
N TRP A 230 21.85 4.38 -18.97
CA TRP A 230 20.44 4.35 -18.62
C TRP A 230 19.48 4.29 -19.82
N ASN A 231 19.93 3.82 -20.99
CA ASN A 231 19.04 3.46 -22.07
C ASN A 231 18.51 2.05 -21.88
N ILE A 232 17.28 1.80 -22.32
CA ILE A 232 16.70 0.45 -22.30
C ILE A 232 17.51 -0.42 -23.28
N GLU A 233 18.18 -1.45 -22.76
CA GLU A 233 18.92 -2.45 -23.54
C GLU A 233 18.00 -3.60 -23.97
N SER A 234 17.16 -4.07 -23.03
CA SER A 234 16.18 -5.12 -23.29
C SER A 234 15.06 -5.10 -22.25
N GLU A 235 13.95 -5.75 -22.59
CA GLU A 235 12.80 -5.89 -21.72
C GLU A 235 12.23 -7.31 -21.83
N THR A 236 11.57 -7.77 -20.77
CA THR A 236 10.74 -8.97 -20.81
C THR A 236 9.27 -8.60 -20.61
N GLN A 237 8.38 -9.40 -21.18
CA GLN A 237 6.94 -9.13 -21.11
C GLN A 237 6.39 -9.41 -19.71
N GLY A 238 5.51 -8.53 -19.24
CA GLY A 238 4.63 -8.83 -18.12
C GLY A 238 3.69 -9.99 -18.46
N LYS A 239 3.23 -10.70 -17.43
CA LYS A 239 2.33 -11.85 -17.59
C LYS A 239 1.27 -11.89 -16.50
N LEU A 240 0.06 -12.30 -16.88
CA LEU A 240 -0.97 -12.76 -15.95
C LEU A 240 -1.09 -14.28 -16.11
N VAL A 241 -0.82 -15.02 -15.05
CA VAL A 241 -0.72 -16.48 -15.04
C VAL A 241 -1.78 -17.06 -14.13
N LYS A 242 -2.49 -18.09 -14.56
CA LYS A 242 -3.44 -18.87 -13.77
C LYS A 242 -2.83 -20.22 -13.41
N ILE A 243 -2.87 -20.56 -12.12
CA ILE A 243 -2.39 -21.84 -11.56
C ILE A 243 -3.59 -22.56 -10.97
N SER A 244 -3.78 -23.81 -11.38
CA SER A 244 -4.83 -24.69 -10.86
C SER A 244 -4.19 -26.01 -10.46
N ASN A 245 -4.51 -26.52 -9.26
CA ASN A 245 -3.97 -27.77 -8.72
C ASN A 245 -2.42 -27.88 -8.76
N GLY A 246 -1.73 -26.76 -8.63
CA GLY A 246 -0.26 -26.70 -8.62
C GLY A 246 0.39 -26.58 -9.99
N ASP A 247 -0.37 -26.57 -11.10
CA ASP A 247 0.12 -26.45 -12.47
C ASP A 247 -0.34 -25.13 -13.11
N ILE A 248 0.49 -24.56 -13.99
CA ILE A 248 0.12 -23.40 -14.80
C ILE A 248 -0.84 -23.88 -15.91
N VAL A 249 -2.08 -23.38 -15.87
CA VAL A 249 -3.14 -23.76 -16.84
C VAL A 249 -3.42 -22.68 -17.88
N SER A 250 -3.08 -21.43 -17.61
CA SER A 250 -3.21 -20.31 -18.54
C SER A 250 -2.13 -19.26 -18.33
N SER A 251 -1.74 -18.57 -19.40
CA SER A 251 -0.76 -17.49 -19.36
C SER A 251 -1.08 -16.45 -20.42
N PHE A 252 -1.29 -15.20 -20.01
CA PHE A 252 -1.59 -14.04 -20.84
C PHE A 252 -0.39 -13.10 -20.81
N ALA A 253 0.24 -12.86 -21.97
CA ALA A 253 1.37 -11.95 -22.09
C ALA A 253 0.88 -10.54 -22.42
N PHE A 254 1.37 -9.54 -21.71
CA PHE A 254 1.16 -8.13 -22.04
C PHE A 254 2.06 -7.71 -23.21
N GLU A 255 1.74 -6.58 -23.85
CA GLU A 255 2.65 -5.99 -24.84
C GLU A 255 4.02 -5.70 -24.20
N LEU A 256 5.07 -5.87 -25.00
CA LEU A 256 6.42 -5.52 -24.57
C LEU A 256 6.51 -4.02 -24.25
N GLY A 257 7.17 -3.68 -23.15
CA GLY A 257 7.24 -2.33 -22.61
C GLY A 257 6.10 -1.97 -21.64
N ASN A 258 5.04 -2.78 -21.57
CA ASN A 258 4.01 -2.62 -20.54
C ASN A 258 4.41 -3.38 -19.28
N HIS A 259 4.29 -2.71 -18.13
CA HIS A 259 4.69 -3.23 -16.82
C HIS A 259 3.47 -3.27 -15.87
N PRO A 260 2.64 -4.33 -15.94
CA PRO A 260 1.46 -4.44 -15.09
C PRO A 260 1.85 -4.60 -13.62
N LYS A 261 1.02 -4.05 -12.73
CA LYS A 261 1.23 -4.08 -11.27
C LYS A 261 -0.10 -3.97 -10.51
N GLY A 262 -0.07 -4.17 -9.20
CA GLY A 262 -1.22 -3.93 -8.32
C GLY A 262 -2.39 -4.87 -8.60
N LEU A 263 -2.13 -6.19 -8.67
CA LEU A 263 -3.18 -7.19 -8.85
C LEU A 263 -4.13 -7.19 -7.65
N MET A 264 -5.42 -7.07 -7.94
CA MET A 264 -6.52 -7.10 -6.97
C MET A 264 -7.61 -8.02 -7.49
N ILE A 265 -8.50 -8.46 -6.61
CA ILE A 265 -9.69 -9.23 -6.97
C ILE A 265 -10.88 -8.70 -6.18
N ASN A 266 -12.07 -8.67 -6.79
CA ASN A 266 -13.30 -8.25 -6.11
C ASN A 266 -13.75 -9.24 -5.02
N GLU A 267 -14.75 -8.85 -4.23
CA GLU A 267 -15.29 -9.66 -3.14
C GLU A 267 -15.88 -11.00 -3.64
N SER A 268 -16.52 -11.00 -4.81
CA SER A 268 -17.05 -12.23 -5.45
C SER A 268 -15.94 -13.14 -6.00
N ARG A 269 -14.69 -12.68 -6.03
CA ARG A 269 -13.50 -13.37 -6.53
C ARG A 269 -13.63 -13.85 -7.97
N ASP A 270 -14.32 -13.09 -8.83
CA ASP A 270 -14.54 -13.40 -10.24
C ASP A 270 -14.03 -12.34 -11.22
N ILE A 271 -13.62 -11.15 -10.72
CA ILE A 271 -13.05 -10.08 -11.52
C ILE A 271 -11.72 -9.63 -10.91
N LEU A 272 -10.66 -9.76 -11.70
CA LEU A 272 -9.34 -9.23 -11.40
C LEU A 272 -9.24 -7.76 -11.81
N TYR A 273 -8.47 -6.97 -11.07
CA TYR A 273 -8.10 -5.61 -11.44
C TYR A 273 -6.59 -5.46 -11.35
N PHE A 274 -6.01 -4.71 -12.26
CA PHE A 274 -4.59 -4.38 -12.25
C PHE A 274 -4.34 -3.07 -12.99
N SER A 275 -3.26 -2.38 -12.65
CA SER A 275 -2.78 -1.29 -13.47
C SER A 275 -1.85 -1.82 -14.55
N ASN A 276 -1.83 -1.15 -15.70
CA ASN A 276 -0.94 -1.48 -16.80
C ASN A 276 -0.55 -0.22 -17.56
N GLY A 277 0.74 -0.07 -17.87
CA GLY A 277 1.28 1.06 -18.58
C GLY A 277 2.79 0.94 -18.82
N LYS A 278 3.39 1.95 -19.46
CA LYS A 278 4.79 1.98 -19.84
C LYS A 278 5.63 2.76 -18.83
N ILE A 279 6.80 2.25 -18.47
CA ILE A 279 7.68 2.87 -17.44
C ILE A 279 8.25 4.23 -17.87
N MET A 280 8.60 4.41 -19.14
CA MET A 280 9.43 5.53 -19.61
C MET A 280 8.68 6.61 -20.39
N GLU A 281 7.37 6.49 -20.53
CA GLU A 281 6.61 7.58 -21.10
C GLU A 281 6.36 8.66 -20.04
N VAL A 282 6.95 9.84 -20.25
CA VAL A 282 6.67 11.05 -19.46
C VAL A 282 5.27 11.54 -19.82
N CYS A 283 4.27 10.81 -19.35
CA CYS A 283 2.89 11.23 -19.49
C CYS A 283 2.17 11.09 -18.13
N ASN A 284 1.33 12.06 -17.81
CA ASN A 284 0.54 12.04 -16.58
C ASN A 284 -0.56 10.95 -16.56
N GLN A 285 -0.63 10.08 -17.59
CA GLN A 285 -1.70 9.09 -17.79
C GLN A 285 -1.22 7.85 -18.55
N CYS A 286 0.05 7.46 -18.43
CA CYS A 286 0.60 6.28 -19.12
C CYS A 286 0.21 4.96 -18.47
N ASP A 287 -0.38 4.98 -17.30
CA ASP A 287 -0.80 3.84 -16.52
C ASP A 287 -2.30 3.96 -16.23
N ALA A 288 -3.02 2.90 -16.33
CA ALA A 288 -4.48 2.87 -16.17
C ALA A 288 -4.91 1.57 -15.50
N ILE A 289 -6.09 1.56 -14.85
CA ILE A 289 -6.66 0.36 -14.25
C ILE A 289 -7.55 -0.36 -15.26
N TYR A 290 -7.34 -1.65 -15.35
CA TYR A 290 -8.11 -2.57 -16.19
C TYR A 290 -8.85 -3.60 -15.33
N SER A 291 -9.96 -4.12 -15.83
CA SER A 291 -10.69 -5.24 -15.22
C SER A 291 -10.63 -6.45 -16.14
N PHE A 292 -10.51 -7.64 -15.56
CA PHE A 292 -10.42 -8.92 -16.27
C PHE A 292 -11.28 -9.96 -15.55
N ASN A 293 -12.30 -10.50 -16.26
CA ASN A 293 -13.07 -11.60 -15.70
C ASN A 293 -12.26 -12.90 -15.75
N ILE A 294 -12.32 -13.71 -14.71
CA ILE A 294 -11.54 -14.97 -14.61
C ILE A 294 -11.84 -15.99 -15.71
N ASN A 295 -12.93 -15.78 -16.48
CA ASN A 295 -13.32 -16.60 -17.63
C ASN A 295 -12.92 -15.98 -18.98
N ASP A 296 -12.33 -14.78 -18.99
CA ASP A 296 -11.88 -14.13 -20.22
C ASP A 296 -10.70 -14.90 -20.83
N THR A 297 -10.59 -14.88 -22.14
CA THR A 297 -9.55 -15.56 -22.91
C THR A 297 -8.52 -14.60 -23.50
N GLU A 298 -8.73 -13.29 -23.36
CA GLU A 298 -7.86 -12.23 -23.88
C GLU A 298 -7.76 -11.09 -22.84
N LEU A 299 -6.59 -10.44 -22.75
CA LEU A 299 -6.40 -9.29 -21.89
C LEU A 299 -7.26 -8.10 -22.33
N PRO A 300 -7.77 -7.29 -21.40
CA PRO A 300 -8.59 -6.12 -21.71
C PRO A 300 -7.79 -5.05 -22.44
N SER A 301 -8.39 -4.44 -23.47
CA SER A 301 -7.81 -3.33 -24.23
C SER A 301 -8.30 -1.95 -23.77
N THR A 302 -9.38 -1.89 -23.00
CA THR A 302 -9.99 -0.64 -22.54
C THR A 302 -9.91 -0.52 -21.03
N PRO A 303 -9.30 0.56 -20.51
CA PRO A 303 -9.23 0.77 -19.06
C PRO A 303 -10.59 1.20 -18.49
N ILE A 304 -10.81 0.89 -17.23
CA ILE A 304 -11.96 1.38 -16.45
C ILE A 304 -11.63 2.68 -15.71
N ILE A 305 -10.37 2.89 -15.32
CA ILE A 305 -9.89 4.14 -14.71
C ILE A 305 -8.65 4.58 -15.49
N ASN A 306 -8.73 5.74 -16.12
CA ASN A 306 -7.62 6.31 -16.88
C ASN A 306 -6.79 7.25 -15.96
N ARG A 307 -6.08 6.66 -15.01
CA ARG A 307 -5.20 7.35 -14.07
C ARG A 307 -4.12 6.43 -13.56
N SER A 308 -2.91 6.97 -13.41
CA SER A 308 -1.79 6.29 -12.76
C SER A 308 -1.89 6.42 -11.24
N PHE A 309 -1.57 5.33 -10.55
CA PHE A 309 -1.51 5.29 -9.09
C PHE A 309 -0.17 4.73 -8.61
N TYR A 310 0.28 5.22 -7.46
CA TYR A 310 1.45 4.69 -6.78
C TYR A 310 1.15 3.29 -6.23
N LYS A 311 0.02 3.15 -5.52
CA LYS A 311 -0.50 1.88 -5.00
C LYS A 311 -2.00 1.78 -5.23
N THR A 312 -2.51 0.56 -5.33
CA THR A 312 -3.94 0.27 -5.47
C THR A 312 -4.39 -0.79 -4.48
N ALA A 313 -5.65 -0.73 -4.10
CA ALA A 313 -6.33 -1.73 -3.29
C ALA A 313 -7.80 -1.83 -3.68
N ILE A 314 -8.48 -2.89 -3.24
CA ILE A 314 -9.92 -3.06 -3.40
C ILE A 314 -10.54 -3.54 -2.09
N ASP A 315 -11.66 -2.96 -1.72
CA ASP A 315 -12.46 -3.38 -0.58
C ASP A 315 -13.92 -2.98 -0.78
N ASN A 316 -14.87 -3.79 -0.32
CA ASN A 316 -16.31 -3.51 -0.32
C ASN A 316 -16.83 -2.91 -1.63
N ASN A 317 -16.42 -3.46 -2.78
CA ASN A 317 -16.79 -2.98 -4.12
C ASN A 317 -16.23 -1.59 -4.51
N TYR A 318 -15.24 -1.06 -3.79
CA TYR A 318 -14.52 0.15 -4.15
C TYR A 318 -13.06 -0.15 -4.50
N ILE A 319 -12.59 0.53 -5.53
CA ILE A 319 -11.17 0.53 -5.92
C ILE A 319 -10.53 1.78 -5.32
N TYR A 320 -9.46 1.59 -4.60
CA TYR A 320 -8.66 2.66 -4.01
C TYR A 320 -7.36 2.82 -4.78
N GLY A 321 -6.95 4.06 -4.98
CA GLY A 321 -5.68 4.38 -5.64
C GLY A 321 -4.99 5.53 -4.95
N SER A 322 -3.69 5.42 -4.72
CA SER A 322 -2.91 6.48 -4.08
C SER A 322 -2.05 7.24 -5.08
N ASP A 323 -1.80 8.51 -4.78
CA ASP A 323 -0.97 9.41 -5.56
C ASP A 323 0.08 10.05 -4.63
N ALA A 324 1.35 9.76 -4.88
CA ALA A 324 2.46 10.29 -4.11
C ALA A 324 2.86 11.72 -4.50
N VAL A 325 2.18 12.31 -5.48
CA VAL A 325 2.40 13.68 -6.01
C VAL A 325 3.85 13.86 -6.48
N ASP A 326 4.68 14.48 -5.68
CA ASP A 326 6.09 14.77 -5.93
C ASP A 326 7.03 14.00 -4.98
N TYR A 327 6.51 13.05 -4.23
CA TYR A 327 7.22 12.26 -3.21
C TYR A 327 7.76 13.09 -2.02
N ILE A 328 7.36 14.34 -1.88
CA ILE A 328 7.79 15.26 -0.82
C ILE A 328 6.60 15.78 -0.03
N GLN A 329 5.54 16.15 -0.72
CA GLN A 329 4.30 16.62 -0.12
C GLN A 329 3.40 15.46 0.28
N ASN A 330 2.44 15.76 1.13
CA ASN A 330 1.34 14.84 1.43
C ASN A 330 0.66 14.38 0.14
N GLY A 331 0.39 13.08 0.06
CA GLY A 331 -0.26 12.44 -1.07
C GLY A 331 -1.78 12.49 -1.01
N TRP A 332 -2.40 11.76 -1.92
CA TRP A 332 -3.85 11.60 -2.00
C TRP A 332 -4.23 10.13 -1.99
N SER A 333 -5.36 9.82 -1.40
CA SER A 333 -6.12 8.58 -1.57
C SER A 333 -7.37 8.88 -2.37
N TYR A 334 -7.62 8.13 -3.43
CA TYR A 334 -8.81 8.22 -4.28
C TYR A 334 -9.65 6.97 -4.13
N GLN A 335 -10.96 7.14 -4.09
CA GLN A 335 -11.93 6.04 -4.04
C GLN A 335 -12.79 6.06 -5.30
N TYR A 336 -12.86 4.92 -5.99
CA TYR A 336 -13.67 4.71 -7.20
C TYR A 336 -14.62 3.54 -6.97
N ASN A 337 -15.75 3.56 -7.67
CA ASN A 337 -16.55 2.34 -7.79
C ASN A 337 -15.92 1.37 -8.82
N GLN A 338 -16.42 0.14 -8.90
CA GLN A 338 -15.88 -0.91 -9.78
C GLN A 338 -16.02 -0.62 -11.28
N ILE A 339 -16.82 0.37 -11.69
CA ILE A 339 -16.93 0.82 -13.10
C ILE A 339 -16.09 2.08 -13.38
N GLY A 340 -15.23 2.48 -12.43
CA GLY A 340 -14.27 3.56 -12.60
C GLY A 340 -14.79 4.98 -12.39
N ILE A 341 -15.94 5.15 -11.74
CA ILE A 341 -16.45 6.48 -11.36
C ILE A 341 -15.79 6.90 -10.04
N LEU A 342 -15.14 8.07 -10.03
CA LEU A 342 -14.58 8.68 -8.82
C LEU A 342 -15.70 8.99 -7.82
N ILE A 343 -15.54 8.50 -6.60
CA ILE A 343 -16.48 8.73 -5.48
C ILE A 343 -15.94 9.81 -4.57
N ASP A 344 -14.67 9.70 -4.15
CA ASP A 344 -14.05 10.64 -3.22
C ASP A 344 -12.52 10.73 -3.39
N SER A 345 -11.93 11.76 -2.75
CA SER A 345 -10.48 11.94 -2.72
C SER A 345 -10.06 12.61 -1.41
N MET A 346 -9.13 12.03 -0.69
CA MET A 346 -8.70 12.42 0.64
C MET A 346 -7.21 12.74 0.67
N ARG A 347 -6.84 13.82 1.40
CA ARG A 347 -5.44 14.21 1.59
C ARG A 347 -4.86 13.40 2.75
N VAL A 348 -3.85 12.56 2.46
CA VAL A 348 -3.20 11.66 3.42
C VAL A 348 -1.74 12.02 3.63
N GLY A 349 -0.93 11.19 4.26
CA GLY A 349 0.48 11.47 4.51
C GLY A 349 1.36 11.40 3.25
N ILE A 350 2.68 11.47 3.45
CA ILE A 350 3.69 11.51 2.38
C ILE A 350 3.89 10.09 1.81
N ILE A 351 3.81 9.94 0.50
CA ILE A 351 3.96 8.67 -0.23
C ILE A 351 3.01 7.60 0.33
N PRO A 352 1.70 7.74 0.08
CA PRO A 352 0.74 6.73 0.54
C PRO A 352 0.98 5.42 -0.21
N GLY A 353 1.48 4.39 0.51
CA GLY A 353 2.05 3.16 -0.03
C GLY A 353 1.23 1.90 0.21
N GLY A 354 0.14 1.97 0.98
CA GLY A 354 -0.69 0.80 1.27
C GLY A 354 -2.01 1.15 1.92
N TYR A 355 -2.91 0.16 1.96
CA TYR A 355 -4.23 0.25 2.56
C TYR A 355 -4.45 -0.91 3.52
N CYS A 356 -5.13 -0.66 4.64
CA CYS A 356 -5.58 -1.68 5.56
C CYS A 356 -7.04 -1.39 5.94
N PHE A 357 -7.92 -2.27 5.56
CA PHE A 357 -9.37 -2.17 5.84
C PHE A 357 -9.69 -2.89 7.15
N ASN A 358 -10.60 -2.29 7.96
CA ASN A 358 -10.96 -2.77 9.30
C ASN A 358 -12.43 -3.24 9.36
#